data_0403a0e6f6b2ed679c8c729979629ede
#
_entry.id   0403a0e6f6b2ed679c8c729979629ede
#
_cell.length_a   1.000
_cell.length_b   1.000
_cell.length_c   1.000
_cell.angle_alpha   90.00
_cell.angle_beta   90.00
_cell.angle_gamma   90.00
#
_symmetry.space_group_name_H-M   'P 1'
#
loop_
_entity.id
_entity.type
_entity.pdbx_description
1 polymer ?
#
loop_
_entity_poly.entity_id
_entity_poly.type
_entity_poly.pdbx_seq_one_letter_code
_entity_poly.pdbx_strand_id
1 'polypeptide(L)'
;MTPHTRAKLGGYKVQGKTADDAKIILEQARKLEDAGCSFLLLEAMPRESAEMIADTLNIPVYGIGAGDKVNGQLVIMHDLIGLFWEFKSKFVKRYCEAGKIIESALKDYVDEVRDLKFPAQENFYEIKDNELEKLLGDSKWKYEKR
;
A
#
# COMPACT_ATOMS: atom_id res chain seq x y z
N MET A 1 -1.91 1.37 16.97
CA MET A 1 -2.16 0.32 18.02
C MET A 1 -0.91 -0.53 18.18
N THR A 2 -0.39 -0.70 19.39
CA THR A 2 0.79 -1.55 19.65
C THR A 2 0.42 -3.04 19.64
N PRO A 3 1.37 -3.97 19.41
CA PRO A 3 1.11 -5.41 19.52
C PRO A 3 0.49 -5.84 20.86
N HIS A 4 0.93 -5.23 21.96
CA HIS A 4 0.37 -5.47 23.30
C HIS A 4 -1.09 -5.03 23.42
N THR A 5 -1.43 -3.87 22.89
CA THR A 5 -2.81 -3.36 22.90
C THR A 5 -3.71 -4.26 22.07
N ARG A 6 -3.24 -4.73 20.89
CA ARG A 6 -3.95 -5.68 20.05
C ARG A 6 -4.25 -6.99 20.77
N ALA A 7 -3.27 -7.53 21.51
CA ALA A 7 -3.46 -8.77 22.27
C ALA A 7 -4.53 -8.60 23.37
N LYS A 8 -4.49 -7.48 24.13
CA LYS A 8 -5.48 -7.17 25.16
C LYS A 8 -6.90 -6.99 24.62
N LEU A 9 -7.04 -6.45 23.41
CA LEU A 9 -8.35 -6.21 22.77
C LEU A 9 -8.90 -7.42 22.02
N GLY A 10 -8.17 -8.53 21.97
CA GLY A 10 -8.59 -9.74 21.26
C GLY A 10 -8.64 -9.57 19.74
N GLY A 11 -7.71 -8.80 19.16
CA GLY A 11 -7.56 -8.59 17.73
C GLY A 11 -7.91 -7.18 17.24
N TYR A 12 -8.04 -7.03 15.92
CA TYR A 12 -8.47 -5.76 15.30
C TYR A 12 -9.99 -5.62 15.42
N LYS A 13 -10.43 -4.74 16.31
CA LYS A 13 -11.84 -4.41 16.51
C LYS A 13 -12.05 -2.91 16.39
N VAL A 14 -13.18 -2.50 15.83
CA VAL A 14 -13.60 -1.10 15.83
C VAL A 14 -13.79 -0.66 17.29
N GLN A 15 -13.10 0.40 17.68
CA GLN A 15 -13.11 0.97 19.03
C GLN A 15 -14.07 2.17 19.11
N GLY A 16 -14.51 2.53 20.32
CA GLY A 16 -15.38 3.69 20.52
C GLY A 16 -16.84 3.47 20.07
N LYS A 17 -17.33 2.22 20.08
CA LYS A 17 -18.71 1.89 19.69
C LYS A 17 -19.74 2.18 20.79
N THR A 18 -19.32 2.33 22.01
CA THR A 18 -20.17 2.73 23.14
C THR A 18 -19.83 4.13 23.60
N ALA A 19 -20.76 4.80 24.25
CA ALA A 19 -20.54 6.12 24.79
C ALA A 19 -19.37 6.15 25.78
N ASP A 20 -19.24 5.12 26.60
CA ASP A 20 -18.16 5.03 27.59
C ASP A 20 -16.79 4.80 26.92
N ASP A 21 -16.71 3.90 25.93
CA ASP A 21 -15.49 3.70 25.15
C ASP A 21 -15.07 4.99 24.42
N ALA A 22 -16.04 5.70 23.83
CA ALA A 22 -15.78 6.96 23.13
C ALA A 22 -15.21 8.02 24.06
N LYS A 23 -15.76 8.15 25.28
CA LYS A 23 -15.25 9.06 26.31
C LYS A 23 -13.84 8.69 26.76
N ILE A 24 -13.56 7.41 26.96
CA ILE A 24 -12.22 6.93 27.32
C ILE A 24 -11.21 7.30 26.23
N ILE A 25 -11.57 7.12 24.96
CA ILE A 25 -10.68 7.46 23.83
C ILE A 25 -10.49 8.98 23.75
N LEU A 26 -11.54 9.79 23.99
CA LEU A 26 -11.42 11.24 24.04
C LEU A 26 -10.43 11.70 25.13
N GLU A 27 -10.51 11.14 26.32
CA GLU A 27 -9.58 11.47 27.41
C GLU A 27 -8.14 11.04 27.07
N GLN A 28 -7.95 9.93 26.37
CA GLN A 28 -6.64 9.53 25.86
C GLN A 28 -6.12 10.51 24.80
N ALA A 29 -7.00 10.98 23.91
CA ALA A 29 -6.66 11.95 22.88
C ALA A 29 -6.23 13.29 23.46
N ARG A 30 -6.93 13.80 24.49
CA ARG A 30 -6.55 15.01 25.25
C ARG A 30 -5.17 14.87 25.91
N LYS A 31 -4.89 13.73 26.53
CA LYS A 31 -3.56 13.46 27.11
C LYS A 31 -2.44 13.48 26.09
N LEU A 32 -2.71 13.04 24.86
CA LEU A 32 -1.74 13.10 23.77
C LEU A 32 -1.53 14.54 23.30
N GLU A 33 -2.59 15.33 23.18
CA GLU A 33 -2.50 16.77 22.89
C GLU A 33 -1.71 17.49 23.96
N ASP A 34 -2.03 17.29 25.24
CA ASP A 34 -1.33 17.87 26.41
C ASP A 34 0.17 17.49 26.45
N ALA A 35 0.48 16.28 25.98
CA ALA A 35 1.85 15.80 25.84
C ALA A 35 2.62 16.39 24.62
N GLY A 36 1.98 17.25 23.81
CA GLY A 36 2.60 17.96 22.71
C GLY A 36 2.52 17.26 21.34
N CYS A 37 1.59 16.34 21.14
CA CYS A 37 1.33 15.79 19.82
C CYS A 37 0.86 16.89 18.86
N SER A 38 1.42 16.91 17.64
CA SER A 38 1.08 17.92 16.62
C SER A 38 -0.17 17.55 15.81
N PHE A 39 -0.59 16.30 15.81
CA PHE A 39 -1.81 15.78 15.18
C PHE A 39 -2.15 14.41 15.73
N LEU A 40 -3.37 13.95 15.49
CA LEU A 40 -3.81 12.58 15.77
C LEU A 40 -4.28 11.88 14.51
N LEU A 41 -4.07 10.56 14.47
CA LEU A 41 -4.66 9.68 13.46
C LEU A 41 -5.60 8.69 14.16
N LEU A 42 -6.87 8.73 13.76
CA LEU A 42 -7.92 7.82 14.22
C LEU A 42 -8.12 6.73 13.17
N GLU A 43 -8.11 5.46 13.60
CA GLU A 43 -8.27 4.33 12.70
C GLU A 43 -9.46 3.47 13.14
N ALA A 44 -10.32 3.12 12.15
CA ALA A 44 -11.41 2.15 12.29
C ALA A 44 -12.29 2.41 13.53
N MET A 45 -12.90 3.59 13.61
CA MET A 45 -13.82 3.96 14.69
C MET A 45 -15.11 4.55 14.14
N PRO A 46 -16.23 4.58 14.94
CA PRO A 46 -17.48 5.21 14.54
C PRO A 46 -17.28 6.70 14.23
N ARG A 47 -17.98 7.16 13.21
CA ARG A 47 -17.96 8.54 12.73
C ARG A 47 -18.25 9.55 13.86
N GLU A 48 -19.28 9.27 14.67
CA GLU A 48 -19.73 10.15 15.76
C GLU A 48 -18.67 10.28 16.85
N SER A 49 -17.98 9.19 17.16
CA SER A 49 -16.88 9.21 18.15
C SER A 49 -15.66 9.98 17.61
N ALA A 50 -15.37 9.86 16.31
CA ALA A 50 -14.31 10.59 15.67
C ALA A 50 -14.62 12.10 15.55
N GLU A 51 -15.86 12.46 15.20
CA GLU A 51 -16.36 13.84 15.18
C GLU A 51 -16.22 14.50 16.55
N MET A 52 -16.66 13.84 17.61
CA MET A 52 -16.51 14.34 18.98
C MET A 52 -15.04 14.63 19.34
N ILE A 53 -14.13 13.76 18.96
CA ILE A 53 -12.69 13.95 19.21
C ILE A 53 -12.15 15.13 18.37
N ALA A 54 -12.49 15.19 17.09
CA ALA A 54 -12.03 16.25 16.19
C ALA A 54 -12.55 17.63 16.61
N ASP A 55 -13.78 17.73 17.09
CA ASP A 55 -14.39 18.99 17.57
C ASP A 55 -13.84 19.42 18.94
N THR A 56 -13.26 18.50 19.71
CA THR A 56 -12.79 18.78 21.06
C THR A 56 -11.33 19.23 21.07
N LEU A 57 -10.48 18.68 20.19
CA LEU A 57 -9.05 18.94 20.19
C LEU A 57 -8.73 20.20 19.38
N ASN A 58 -7.62 20.87 19.74
CA ASN A 58 -7.09 22.01 19.02
C ASN A 58 -6.05 21.62 17.96
N ILE A 59 -5.60 20.35 17.96
CA ILE A 59 -4.67 19.81 16.97
C ILE A 59 -5.43 19.10 15.85
N PRO A 60 -4.88 19.04 14.64
CA PRO A 60 -5.52 18.33 13.52
C PRO A 60 -5.77 16.86 13.83
N VAL A 61 -6.96 16.37 13.49
CA VAL A 61 -7.36 14.97 13.61
C VAL A 61 -7.62 14.40 12.23
N TYR A 62 -6.82 13.43 11.83
CA TYR A 62 -6.97 12.70 10.57
C TYR A 62 -7.67 11.37 10.81
N GLY A 63 -8.34 10.85 9.79
CA GLY A 63 -9.06 9.58 9.86
C GLY A 63 -8.65 8.60 8.77
N ILE A 64 -8.54 7.33 9.16
CA ILE A 64 -8.52 6.19 8.25
C ILE A 64 -9.62 5.22 8.68
N GLY A 65 -10.77 5.26 8.00
CA GLY A 65 -11.96 4.53 8.43
C GLY A 65 -12.60 5.07 9.71
N ALA A 66 -12.55 6.38 9.92
CA ALA A 66 -13.12 7.09 11.07
C ALA A 66 -14.24 8.07 10.69
N GLY A 67 -14.86 7.89 9.51
CA GLY A 67 -15.91 8.76 9.01
C GLY A 67 -15.39 10.03 8.33
N ASP A 68 -16.31 10.93 7.99
CA ASP A 68 -16.04 12.12 7.17
C ASP A 68 -15.95 13.43 7.98
N LYS A 69 -16.10 13.36 9.29
CA LYS A 69 -16.14 14.51 10.20
C LYS A 69 -14.83 14.73 10.96
N VAL A 70 -13.71 14.52 10.26
CA VAL A 70 -12.35 14.79 10.75
C VAL A 70 -11.65 15.76 9.81
N ASN A 71 -10.53 16.34 10.22
CA ASN A 71 -9.85 17.41 9.48
C ASN A 71 -9.20 16.91 8.17
N GLY A 72 -8.97 15.61 8.01
CA GLY A 72 -8.45 15.04 6.77
C GLY A 72 -8.57 13.53 6.72
N GLN A 73 -8.52 12.97 5.51
CA GLN A 73 -8.68 11.55 5.25
C GLN A 73 -7.38 10.92 4.80
N LEU A 74 -7.10 9.73 5.32
CA LEU A 74 -5.97 8.89 4.89
C LEU A 74 -6.47 7.56 4.34
N VAL A 75 -5.71 7.02 3.42
CA VAL A 75 -5.87 5.64 2.95
C VAL A 75 -4.49 5.10 2.58
N ILE A 76 -4.25 3.83 2.83
CA ILE A 76 -3.02 3.17 2.44
C ILE A 76 -3.01 3.02 0.91
N MET A 77 -1.92 3.45 0.26
CA MET A 77 -1.78 3.43 -1.20
C MET A 77 -2.04 2.03 -1.77
N HIS A 78 -1.47 0.99 -1.17
CA HIS A 78 -1.68 -0.39 -1.63
C HIS A 78 -3.15 -0.81 -1.63
N ASP A 79 -3.91 -0.37 -0.62
CA ASP A 79 -5.35 -0.61 -0.53
C ASP A 79 -6.11 0.22 -1.58
N LEU A 80 -5.74 1.50 -1.74
CA LEU A 80 -6.37 2.44 -2.66
C LEU A 80 -6.27 1.97 -4.11
N ILE A 81 -5.09 1.47 -4.53
CA ILE A 81 -4.86 0.98 -5.90
C ILE A 81 -5.16 -0.51 -6.08
N GLY A 82 -5.59 -1.21 -5.02
CA GLY A 82 -5.89 -2.64 -5.10
C GLY A 82 -4.66 -3.51 -5.42
N LEU A 83 -3.50 -3.15 -4.88
CA LEU A 83 -2.27 -3.94 -5.07
C LEU A 83 -2.37 -5.28 -4.34
N PHE A 84 -2.96 -5.27 -3.13
CA PHE A 84 -3.28 -6.48 -2.37
C PHE A 84 -4.79 -6.75 -2.48
N TRP A 85 -5.19 -7.80 -3.20
CA TRP A 85 -6.60 -8.04 -3.53
C TRP A 85 -7.28 -9.09 -2.65
N GLU A 86 -6.54 -9.91 -1.90
CA GLU A 86 -7.09 -10.99 -1.07
C GLU A 86 -7.94 -10.46 0.07
N PHE A 87 -7.62 -9.29 0.61
CA PHE A 87 -8.34 -8.66 1.69
C PHE A 87 -8.69 -7.21 1.36
N LYS A 88 -9.90 -6.79 1.73
CA LYS A 88 -10.36 -5.41 1.63
C LYS A 88 -11.06 -5.00 2.92
N SER A 89 -10.49 -4.03 3.62
CA SER A 89 -11.14 -3.42 4.78
C SER A 89 -12.45 -2.74 4.37
N LYS A 90 -13.47 -2.77 5.24
CA LYS A 90 -14.80 -2.17 4.98
C LYS A 90 -14.72 -0.68 4.58
N PHE A 91 -13.79 0.05 5.18
CA PHE A 91 -13.63 1.49 4.96
C PHE A 91 -12.78 1.84 3.73
N VAL A 92 -12.20 0.85 3.04
CA VAL A 92 -11.35 1.09 1.87
C VAL A 92 -12.19 1.14 0.61
N LYS A 93 -12.11 2.24 -0.12
CA LYS A 93 -12.56 2.34 -1.50
C LYS A 93 -11.36 2.10 -2.41
N ARG A 94 -11.42 1.04 -3.22
CA ARG A 94 -10.44 0.79 -4.28
C ARG A 94 -10.79 1.61 -5.51
N TYR A 95 -9.78 2.20 -6.13
CA TYR A 95 -9.91 3.02 -7.35
C TYR A 95 -9.43 2.28 -8.60
N CYS A 96 -8.62 1.21 -8.42
CA CYS A 96 -8.25 0.28 -9.48
C CYS A 96 -7.89 -1.10 -8.90
N GLU A 97 -7.55 -2.06 -9.75
CA GLU A 97 -7.15 -3.43 -9.41
C GLU A 97 -5.70 -3.69 -9.90
N ALA A 98 -4.76 -2.85 -9.45
CA ALA A 98 -3.37 -2.89 -9.92
C ALA A 98 -2.70 -4.26 -9.71
N GLY A 99 -3.01 -4.95 -8.63
CA GLY A 99 -2.46 -6.28 -8.36
C GLY A 99 -2.75 -7.29 -9.45
N LYS A 100 -3.98 -7.30 -9.99
CA LYS A 100 -4.36 -8.22 -11.08
C LYS A 100 -3.66 -7.88 -12.40
N ILE A 101 -3.48 -6.59 -12.66
CA ILE A 101 -2.78 -6.11 -13.86
C ILE A 101 -1.31 -6.53 -13.80
N ILE A 102 -0.67 -6.34 -12.63
CA ILE A 102 0.72 -6.73 -12.40
C ILE A 102 0.89 -8.25 -12.51
N GLU A 103 -0.02 -9.02 -11.90
CA GLU A 103 -0.01 -10.49 -12.00
C GLU A 103 -0.09 -10.96 -13.45
N SER A 104 -1.01 -10.39 -14.25
CA SER A 104 -1.14 -10.71 -15.68
C SER A 104 0.15 -10.40 -16.43
N ALA A 105 0.70 -9.20 -16.26
CA ALA A 105 1.94 -8.79 -16.94
C ALA A 105 3.14 -9.68 -16.59
N LEU A 106 3.27 -10.09 -15.32
CA LEU A 106 4.32 -11.02 -14.91
C LEU A 106 4.12 -12.41 -15.51
N LYS A 107 2.89 -12.87 -15.62
CA LYS A 107 2.57 -14.14 -16.27
C LYS A 107 2.90 -14.11 -17.77
N ASP A 108 2.49 -13.05 -18.46
CA ASP A 108 2.78 -12.86 -19.89
C ASP A 108 4.29 -12.86 -20.14
N TYR A 109 5.07 -12.14 -19.32
CA TYR A 109 6.53 -12.15 -19.36
C TYR A 109 7.12 -13.56 -19.19
N VAL A 110 6.65 -14.32 -18.19
CA VAL A 110 7.13 -15.68 -17.94
C VAL A 110 6.80 -16.60 -19.13
N ASP A 111 5.61 -16.48 -19.69
CA ASP A 111 5.18 -17.29 -20.83
C ASP A 111 5.98 -16.93 -22.08
N GLU A 112 6.21 -15.65 -22.37
CA GLU A 112 7.05 -15.20 -23.50
C GLU A 112 8.51 -15.66 -23.37
N VAL A 113 9.09 -15.64 -22.18
CA VAL A 113 10.45 -16.17 -21.95
C VAL A 113 10.50 -17.68 -22.19
N ARG A 114 9.51 -18.43 -21.71
CA ARG A 114 9.43 -19.88 -21.93
C ARG A 114 9.23 -20.27 -23.40
N ASP A 115 8.42 -19.46 -24.08
CA ASP A 115 8.12 -19.63 -25.50
C ASP A 115 9.23 -19.10 -26.42
N LEU A 116 10.33 -18.58 -25.88
CA LEU A 116 11.44 -17.92 -26.61
C LEU A 116 10.96 -16.72 -27.47
N LYS A 117 9.91 -16.04 -27.05
CA LYS A 117 9.41 -14.82 -27.67
C LYS A 117 10.08 -13.57 -27.12
N PHE A 118 10.52 -13.62 -25.84
CA PHE A 118 11.29 -12.55 -25.20
C PHE A 118 12.69 -13.08 -24.82
N PRO A 119 13.78 -12.30 -25.06
CA PRO A 119 13.78 -11.02 -25.76
C PRO A 119 13.54 -11.16 -27.27
N ALA A 120 12.77 -10.23 -27.86
CA ALA A 120 12.65 -10.08 -29.29
C ALA A 120 13.78 -9.21 -29.85
N GLN A 121 13.88 -9.06 -31.18
CA GLN A 121 14.98 -8.35 -31.82
C GLN A 121 15.13 -6.89 -31.32
N GLU A 122 14.03 -6.22 -31.02
CA GLU A 122 14.02 -4.86 -30.47
C GLU A 122 14.50 -4.77 -29.01
N ASN A 123 14.63 -5.89 -28.32
CA ASN A 123 14.98 -5.93 -26.89
C ASN A 123 16.44 -6.24 -26.61
N PHE A 124 17.28 -6.43 -27.64
CA PHE A 124 18.70 -6.68 -27.46
C PHE A 124 19.58 -5.78 -28.32
N TYR A 125 20.82 -5.65 -27.92
CA TYR A 125 21.81 -4.85 -28.63
C TYR A 125 22.69 -5.75 -29.49
N GLU A 126 23.01 -5.30 -30.69
CA GLU A 126 23.93 -5.97 -31.59
C GLU A 126 25.33 -5.31 -31.50
N ILE A 127 26.36 -6.14 -31.63
CA ILE A 127 27.73 -5.64 -31.82
C ILE A 127 27.86 -5.08 -33.23
N LYS A 128 28.68 -4.05 -33.43
CA LYS A 128 28.94 -3.50 -34.76
C LYS A 128 29.63 -4.57 -35.64
N ASP A 129 29.25 -4.64 -36.92
CA ASP A 129 29.72 -5.69 -37.83
C ASP A 129 31.25 -5.83 -37.87
N ASN A 130 31.98 -4.72 -37.94
CA ASN A 130 33.44 -4.71 -37.93
C ASN A 130 34.06 -5.21 -36.62
N GLU A 131 33.37 -5.08 -35.50
CA GLU A 131 33.86 -5.57 -34.21
C GLU A 131 33.49 -7.04 -34.02
N LEU A 132 32.36 -7.48 -34.58
CA LEU A 132 31.98 -8.89 -34.57
C LEU A 132 33.00 -9.75 -35.34
N GLU A 133 33.45 -9.29 -36.51
CA GLU A 133 34.48 -9.98 -37.31
C GLU A 133 35.79 -10.14 -36.55
N LYS A 134 36.24 -9.09 -35.81
CA LYS A 134 37.43 -9.17 -34.94
C LYS A 134 37.23 -10.19 -33.83
N LEU A 135 36.07 -10.16 -33.17
CA LEU A 135 35.76 -11.09 -32.10
C LEU A 135 35.76 -12.55 -32.55
N LEU A 136 35.24 -12.83 -33.76
CA LEU A 136 35.21 -14.17 -34.36
C LEU A 136 36.63 -14.62 -34.83
N GLY A 137 37.47 -13.71 -35.33
CA GLY A 137 38.81 -14.01 -35.78
C GLY A 137 39.75 -14.40 -34.63
N ASP A 138 39.58 -13.85 -33.45
CA ASP A 138 40.44 -14.04 -32.27
C ASP A 138 40.01 -15.17 -31.33
N SER A 139 38.84 -15.79 -31.56
CA SER A 139 38.30 -16.74 -30.60
C SER A 139 37.95 -18.10 -31.20
N LYS A 140 38.06 -19.16 -30.38
CA LYS A 140 37.51 -20.49 -30.68
C LYS A 140 35.97 -20.56 -30.58
N TRP A 141 35.35 -19.43 -30.25
CA TRP A 141 33.90 -19.30 -30.10
C TRP A 141 33.21 -19.21 -31.44
N LYS A 142 32.22 -20.04 -31.64
CA LYS A 142 31.39 -20.06 -32.86
C LYS A 142 30.06 -19.38 -32.57
N TYR A 143 29.81 -18.25 -33.24
CA TYR A 143 28.53 -17.56 -33.18
C TYR A 143 27.61 -18.08 -34.29
N GLU A 144 26.47 -18.67 -33.89
CA GLU A 144 25.40 -18.98 -34.81
C GLU A 144 24.26 -17.99 -34.62
N LYS A 145 23.95 -17.17 -35.65
CA LYS A 145 22.70 -16.38 -35.67
C LYS A 145 21.54 -17.35 -35.65
N ARG A 146 20.77 -17.37 -34.57
CA ARG A 146 19.51 -18.09 -34.49
C ARG A 146 18.39 -17.32 -35.17
#